data_6dd34e6ad23c886fe305214dc8badb5f
#
_entry.id   6dd34e6ad23c886fe305214dc8badb5f
#
_cell.length_a   1.000
_cell.length_b   1.000
_cell.length_c   1.000
_cell.angle_alpha   90.00
_cell.angle_beta   90.00
_cell.angle_gamma   90.00
#
_symmetry.space_group_name_H-M   'P 1'
#
loop_
_entity.id
_entity.type
_entity.pdbx_description
1 polymer ?
#
loop_
_entity_poly.entity_id
_entity_poly.type
_entity_poly.pdbx_seq_one_letter_code
_entity_poly.pdbx_strand_id
1 'polypeptide(L)'
;MFQRFKLGVVSLCISLLLSTTSFADSWPIAEAGASAAGFSEEGIAKLDAAMNKIVADQDVAGMVWILAKDGHVATYETAGLARIDDQAPMTKESLFRIYSMTKPVTGVALMMLHEQGLWDFDDPISKFVPEFKDLKVMTSYNDAGEMVLEPVKNPPTMRQLLNHSAGFGYGLGGSDPVNEAFRNTQVLASDDLDTLIERVAEIPLMFEPGEAWYYSVAVDIQGYIVQRLSGMTFGEFLEQNIFTPLDMTDTRFFVQPQDQQRFTEVHNWDEERQRLVQRPHRTDRPSYLDPDRLESGGGGLVSSTHDYARFLQMLVNEGELDSARILSPESVRIMRTNSLRDELNLRGSPTSAGQPGQGFGVDFAVISDPSKANSPQGAGTYYWSGAAGTWFWIDPTEDMFLIGMIQAQGPTRPGAPNMRNVARDIIYASLPQ
;
A
#
# COMPACT_ATOMS: atom_id res chain seq x y z
N MET A 1 6.72 -76.31 -49.82
CA MET A 1 7.74 -75.25 -49.94
C MET A 1 7.20 -74.10 -49.07
N PHE A 2 7.57 -74.12 -47.71
CA PHE A 2 7.07 -73.16 -46.75
C PHE A 2 8.19 -72.20 -46.38
N GLN A 3 8.01 -70.94 -46.76
CA GLN A 3 8.97 -69.87 -46.44
C GLN A 3 8.54 -69.24 -45.10
N ARG A 4 9.43 -69.33 -44.06
CA ARG A 4 9.25 -68.75 -42.75
C ARG A 4 9.65 -67.25 -42.78
N PHE A 5 8.70 -66.36 -42.51
CA PHE A 5 8.95 -64.98 -42.21
C PHE A 5 9.42 -64.85 -40.74
N LYS A 6 10.60 -64.25 -40.49
CA LYS A 6 11.03 -63.83 -39.21
C LYS A 6 10.55 -62.40 -38.96
N LEU A 7 9.67 -62.19 -37.96
CA LEU A 7 9.38 -60.88 -37.43
C LEU A 7 10.54 -60.43 -36.53
N GLY A 8 11.20 -59.35 -36.90
CA GLY A 8 12.13 -58.62 -36.00
C GLY A 8 11.34 -57.66 -35.10
N VAL A 9 11.44 -57.86 -33.80
CA VAL A 9 10.93 -56.93 -32.78
C VAL A 9 11.95 -55.82 -32.62
N VAL A 10 11.60 -54.60 -33.07
CA VAL A 10 12.37 -53.40 -32.78
C VAL A 10 11.88 -52.85 -31.45
N SER A 11 12.68 -52.97 -30.40
CA SER A 11 12.42 -52.40 -29.08
C SER A 11 12.77 -50.91 -29.12
N LEU A 12 11.76 -50.03 -29.13
CA LEU A 12 11.92 -48.60 -29.05
C LEU A 12 12.04 -48.19 -27.57
N CYS A 13 13.24 -47.97 -27.09
CA CYS A 13 13.48 -47.38 -25.78
C CYS A 13 13.13 -45.89 -25.85
N ILE A 14 11.95 -45.51 -25.40
CA ILE A 14 11.60 -44.12 -25.12
C ILE A 14 12.25 -43.72 -23.79
N SER A 15 13.38 -43.01 -23.87
CA SER A 15 13.98 -42.34 -22.72
C SER A 15 13.10 -41.16 -22.37
N LEU A 16 12.25 -41.28 -21.31
CA LEU A 16 11.60 -40.15 -20.68
C LEU A 16 12.68 -39.29 -20.02
N LEU A 17 13.07 -38.20 -20.67
CA LEU A 17 13.74 -37.10 -20.02
C LEU A 17 12.75 -36.44 -19.05
N LEU A 18 12.79 -36.84 -17.78
CA LEU A 18 12.22 -36.08 -16.68
C LEU A 18 13.07 -34.79 -16.59
N SER A 19 12.62 -33.72 -17.22
CA SER A 19 13.06 -32.38 -16.92
C SER A 19 12.62 -32.11 -15.48
N THR A 20 13.54 -32.26 -14.53
CA THR A 20 13.39 -31.66 -13.21
C THR A 20 13.41 -30.15 -13.44
N THR A 21 12.24 -29.52 -13.51
CA THR A 21 12.14 -28.09 -13.25
C THR A 21 12.63 -27.89 -11.84
N SER A 22 13.87 -27.44 -11.71
CA SER A 22 14.35 -26.81 -10.48
C SER A 22 13.41 -25.63 -10.30
N PHE A 23 12.50 -25.71 -9.34
CA PHE A 23 11.87 -24.51 -8.79
C PHE A 23 13.05 -23.71 -8.24
N ALA A 24 13.40 -22.60 -8.89
CA ALA A 24 14.24 -21.61 -8.27
C ALA A 24 13.56 -21.27 -6.93
N ASP A 25 14.28 -21.36 -5.83
CA ASP A 25 13.73 -21.03 -4.53
C ASP A 25 13.14 -19.61 -4.61
N SER A 26 11.83 -19.45 -4.34
CA SER A 26 11.16 -18.16 -4.41
C SER A 26 11.59 -17.26 -3.24
N TRP A 27 11.71 -15.97 -3.48
CA TRP A 27 12.01 -15.02 -2.40
C TRP A 27 10.81 -14.87 -1.43
N PRO A 28 11.00 -14.76 -0.12
CA PRO A 28 12.26 -14.94 0.61
C PRO A 28 12.66 -16.40 0.71
N ILE A 29 13.87 -16.74 0.27
CA ILE A 29 14.37 -18.12 0.22
C ILE A 29 14.44 -18.72 1.62
N ALA A 30 14.90 -17.95 2.58
CA ALA A 30 14.93 -18.21 4.02
C ALA A 30 15.36 -16.92 4.73
N GLU A 31 15.17 -16.85 6.05
CA GLU A 31 15.84 -15.82 6.84
C GLU A 31 17.34 -16.08 6.75
N ALA A 32 18.04 -15.25 6.01
CA ALA A 32 19.48 -15.38 5.83
C ALA A 32 20.26 -14.92 7.08
N GLY A 33 19.57 -14.16 7.94
CA GLY A 33 20.11 -13.60 9.18
C GLY A 33 20.86 -12.28 8.98
N ALA A 34 21.18 -11.65 10.10
CA ALA A 34 21.77 -10.31 10.16
C ALA A 34 23.01 -10.16 9.27
N SER A 35 23.98 -11.06 9.42
CA SER A 35 25.28 -10.98 8.72
C SER A 35 25.15 -11.07 7.19
N ALA A 36 24.25 -11.92 6.67
CA ALA A 36 24.02 -12.04 5.23
C ALA A 36 23.39 -10.79 4.63
N ALA A 37 22.55 -10.11 5.40
CA ALA A 37 21.93 -8.83 5.04
C ALA A 37 22.84 -7.61 5.36
N GLY A 38 24.09 -7.82 5.75
CA GLY A 38 25.04 -6.75 6.01
C GLY A 38 24.86 -6.01 7.34
N PHE A 39 24.12 -6.58 8.30
CA PHE A 39 23.95 -6.03 9.63
C PHE A 39 24.78 -6.74 10.68
N SER A 40 25.04 -6.07 11.81
CA SER A 40 25.58 -6.76 12.99
C SER A 40 24.47 -7.55 13.71
N GLU A 41 24.81 -8.73 14.25
CA GLU A 41 23.90 -9.54 15.07
C GLU A 41 23.35 -8.74 16.27
N GLU A 42 24.19 -7.89 16.88
CA GLU A 42 23.80 -7.00 17.97
C GLU A 42 22.77 -5.97 17.52
N GLY A 43 22.91 -5.41 16.31
CA GLY A 43 22.00 -4.42 15.76
C GLY A 43 20.60 -4.99 15.52
N ILE A 44 20.53 -6.17 14.92
CA ILE A 44 19.24 -6.86 14.71
C ILE A 44 18.62 -7.29 16.04
N ALA A 45 19.41 -7.84 16.96
CA ALA A 45 18.90 -8.17 18.28
C ALA A 45 18.35 -6.95 19.05
N LYS A 46 18.93 -5.76 18.86
CA LYS A 46 18.39 -4.50 19.42
C LYS A 46 17.06 -4.11 18.78
N LEU A 47 16.93 -4.25 17.45
CA LEU A 47 15.68 -4.01 16.75
C LEU A 47 14.58 -4.92 17.28
N ASP A 48 14.82 -6.23 17.31
CA ASP A 48 13.85 -7.23 17.74
C ASP A 48 13.47 -7.03 19.21
N ALA A 49 14.44 -6.72 20.09
CA ALA A 49 14.19 -6.40 21.48
C ALA A 49 13.32 -5.13 21.64
N ALA A 50 13.55 -4.11 20.83
CA ALA A 50 12.75 -2.88 20.85
C ALA A 50 11.31 -3.12 20.40
N MET A 51 11.10 -3.88 19.32
CA MET A 51 9.76 -4.22 18.82
C MET A 51 9.01 -5.10 19.83
N ASN A 52 9.66 -6.11 20.40
CA ASN A 52 9.10 -6.93 21.46
C ASN A 52 8.73 -6.10 22.72
N LYS A 53 9.57 -5.12 23.07
CA LYS A 53 9.27 -4.22 24.20
C LYS A 53 8.03 -3.37 23.97
N ILE A 54 7.81 -2.83 22.78
CA ILE A 54 6.61 -2.08 22.39
C ILE A 54 5.34 -2.92 22.65
N VAL A 55 5.37 -4.20 22.28
CA VAL A 55 4.26 -5.12 22.53
C VAL A 55 4.13 -5.45 24.04
N ALA A 56 5.23 -5.72 24.73
CA ALA A 56 5.24 -6.02 26.16
C ALA A 56 4.75 -4.84 27.03
N ASP A 57 5.05 -3.61 26.62
CA ASP A 57 4.59 -2.37 27.26
C ASP A 57 3.11 -2.06 26.94
N GLN A 58 2.44 -2.87 26.12
CA GLN A 58 1.07 -2.67 25.64
C GLN A 58 0.87 -1.38 24.82
N ASP A 59 1.87 -0.98 24.03
CA ASP A 59 1.71 0.10 23.07
C ASP A 59 0.86 -0.34 21.87
N VAL A 60 0.97 -1.63 21.52
CA VAL A 60 0.12 -2.34 20.56
C VAL A 60 -0.15 -3.77 21.06
N ALA A 61 -1.22 -4.41 20.57
CA ALA A 61 -1.57 -5.77 20.98
C ALA A 61 -0.60 -6.82 20.41
N GLY A 62 -0.16 -6.62 19.20
CA GLY A 62 0.81 -7.48 18.52
C GLY A 62 1.32 -6.85 17.25
N MET A 63 2.40 -7.41 16.74
CA MET A 63 3.14 -6.89 15.59
C MET A 63 3.80 -8.04 14.82
N VAL A 64 3.93 -7.85 13.50
CA VAL A 64 4.84 -8.63 12.64
C VAL A 64 5.75 -7.64 11.93
N TRP A 65 7.06 -7.93 11.82
CA TRP A 65 8.00 -7.09 11.08
C TRP A 65 8.99 -7.90 10.25
N ILE A 66 9.38 -7.33 9.11
CA ILE A 66 10.46 -7.84 8.25
C ILE A 66 11.39 -6.68 7.94
N LEU A 67 12.69 -6.92 8.10
CA LEU A 67 13.76 -6.09 7.56
C LEU A 67 14.53 -6.91 6.52
N ALA A 68 14.68 -6.36 5.32
CA ALA A 68 15.50 -6.96 4.27
C ALA A 68 16.45 -5.93 3.65
N LYS A 69 17.65 -6.39 3.28
CA LYS A 69 18.69 -5.61 2.62
C LYS A 69 19.48 -6.51 1.65
N ASP A 70 19.84 -5.95 0.49
CA ASP A 70 20.60 -6.66 -0.56
C ASP A 70 19.94 -8.00 -0.97
N GLY A 71 18.60 -8.05 -0.98
CA GLY A 71 17.80 -9.25 -1.29
C GLY A 71 17.75 -10.30 -0.18
N HIS A 72 18.36 -10.05 0.99
CA HIS A 72 18.39 -10.98 2.13
C HIS A 72 17.50 -10.49 3.28
N VAL A 73 16.71 -11.39 3.87
CA VAL A 73 15.92 -11.09 5.07
C VAL A 73 16.87 -11.16 6.29
N ALA A 74 17.05 -10.00 6.95
CA ALA A 74 17.84 -9.87 8.17
C ALA A 74 17.10 -10.36 9.41
N THR A 75 15.79 -10.07 9.49
CA THR A 75 14.89 -10.54 10.55
C THR A 75 13.44 -10.60 10.01
N TYR A 76 12.71 -11.62 10.44
CA TYR A 76 11.27 -11.78 10.22
C TYR A 76 10.64 -12.32 11.50
N GLU A 77 10.06 -11.44 12.31
CA GLU A 77 9.62 -11.75 13.65
C GLU A 77 8.17 -11.34 13.92
N THR A 78 7.63 -11.88 14.99
CA THR A 78 6.26 -11.63 15.43
C THR A 78 6.18 -11.60 16.95
N ALA A 79 5.29 -10.75 17.51
CA ALA A 79 5.07 -10.65 18.94
C ALA A 79 3.60 -10.34 19.26
N GLY A 80 3.12 -10.84 20.40
CA GLY A 80 1.82 -10.48 20.99
C GLY A 80 0.62 -11.19 20.38
N LEU A 81 -0.51 -10.47 20.33
CA LEU A 81 -1.83 -11.00 19.98
C LEU A 81 -2.36 -10.39 18.69
N ALA A 82 -2.94 -11.23 17.84
CA ALA A 82 -3.74 -10.86 16.67
C ALA A 82 -5.14 -10.40 17.09
N ARG A 83 -5.71 -11.02 18.13
CA ARG A 83 -7.00 -10.70 18.70
C ARG A 83 -6.93 -10.75 20.20
N ILE A 84 -7.41 -9.69 20.87
CA ILE A 84 -7.34 -9.56 22.33
C ILE A 84 -8.40 -10.41 23.01
N ASP A 85 -9.62 -10.44 22.48
CA ASP A 85 -10.78 -11.01 23.15
C ASP A 85 -10.68 -12.54 23.30
N ASP A 86 -10.14 -13.25 22.35
CA ASP A 86 -9.93 -14.69 22.36
C ASP A 86 -8.47 -15.12 22.57
N GLN A 87 -7.58 -14.15 22.85
CA GLN A 87 -6.15 -14.35 23.11
C GLN A 87 -5.42 -15.07 21.95
N ALA A 88 -5.89 -14.89 20.71
CA ALA A 88 -5.25 -15.49 19.54
C ALA A 88 -3.86 -14.87 19.33
N PRO A 89 -2.80 -15.69 19.19
CA PRO A 89 -1.45 -15.16 19.01
C PRO A 89 -1.28 -14.48 17.63
N MET A 90 -0.41 -13.47 17.59
CA MET A 90 0.10 -12.94 16.33
C MET A 90 1.05 -13.98 15.72
N THR A 91 0.90 -14.25 14.43
CA THR A 91 1.75 -15.19 13.68
C THR A 91 2.24 -14.54 12.38
N LYS A 92 3.27 -15.13 11.74
CA LYS A 92 3.78 -14.67 10.44
C LYS A 92 2.71 -14.74 9.33
N GLU A 93 1.74 -15.63 9.48
CA GLU A 93 0.60 -15.86 8.57
C GLU A 93 -0.61 -14.96 8.89
N SER A 94 -0.53 -14.09 9.89
CA SER A 94 -1.61 -13.17 10.24
C SER A 94 -1.97 -12.25 9.09
N LEU A 95 -3.28 -12.03 8.89
CA LEU A 95 -3.83 -11.14 7.85
C LEU A 95 -4.19 -9.78 8.43
N PHE A 96 -3.83 -8.74 7.71
CA PHE A 96 -3.99 -7.35 8.14
C PHE A 96 -4.85 -6.57 7.16
N ARG A 97 -5.74 -5.71 7.68
CA ARG A 97 -6.29 -4.59 6.90
C ARG A 97 -5.15 -3.63 6.64
N ILE A 98 -4.64 -3.58 5.42
CA ILE A 98 -3.50 -2.72 5.11
C ILE A 98 -3.89 -1.26 4.81
N TYR A 99 -5.21 -1.00 4.69
CA TYR A 99 -5.74 0.34 4.45
C TYR A 99 -4.93 1.08 3.35
N SER A 100 -4.41 2.25 3.67
CA SER A 100 -3.72 3.10 2.68
C SER A 100 -2.42 2.52 2.12
N MET A 101 -1.91 1.40 2.63
CA MET A 101 -0.87 0.63 1.95
C MET A 101 -1.39 -0.07 0.67
N THR A 102 -2.71 -0.04 0.40
CA THR A 102 -3.30 -0.38 -0.90
C THR A 102 -2.85 0.57 -2.01
N LYS A 103 -2.63 1.85 -1.70
CA LYS A 103 -2.33 2.90 -2.69
C LYS A 103 -1.12 2.62 -3.57
N PRO A 104 0.04 2.21 -3.03
CA PRO A 104 1.18 1.81 -3.85
C PRO A 104 0.87 0.70 -4.85
N VAL A 105 0.04 -0.27 -4.46
CA VAL A 105 -0.38 -1.37 -5.34
C VAL A 105 -1.24 -0.84 -6.49
N THR A 106 -2.17 0.07 -6.18
CA THR A 106 -3.00 0.75 -7.19
C THR A 106 -2.15 1.58 -8.15
N GLY A 107 -1.15 2.31 -7.61
CA GLY A 107 -0.19 3.08 -8.42
C GLY A 107 0.61 2.19 -9.37
N VAL A 108 1.08 1.02 -8.91
CA VAL A 108 1.76 0.03 -9.76
C VAL A 108 0.82 -0.44 -10.89
N ALA A 109 -0.42 -0.79 -10.57
CA ALA A 109 -1.41 -1.22 -11.57
C ALA A 109 -1.63 -0.14 -12.65
N LEU A 110 -1.75 1.11 -12.25
CA LEU A 110 -1.94 2.20 -13.19
C LEU A 110 -0.68 2.46 -14.03
N MET A 111 0.52 2.35 -13.46
CA MET A 111 1.79 2.46 -14.18
C MET A 111 2.00 1.32 -15.19
N MET A 112 1.52 0.09 -14.93
CA MET A 112 1.52 -0.99 -15.92
C MET A 112 0.72 -0.61 -17.18
N LEU A 113 -0.41 0.07 -17.00
CA LEU A 113 -1.23 0.57 -18.11
C LEU A 113 -0.59 1.78 -18.82
N HIS A 114 0.18 2.59 -18.10
CA HIS A 114 1.02 3.64 -18.68
C HIS A 114 2.09 3.08 -19.60
N GLU A 115 2.80 2.03 -19.19
CA GLU A 115 3.81 1.34 -20.03
C GLU A 115 3.21 0.76 -21.31
N GLN A 116 1.92 0.43 -21.30
CA GLN A 116 1.18 0.01 -22.49
C GLN A 116 0.73 1.18 -23.37
N GLY A 117 1.00 2.43 -22.98
CA GLY A 117 0.61 3.64 -23.72
C GLY A 117 -0.88 3.96 -23.66
N LEU A 118 -1.60 3.44 -22.67
CA LEU A 118 -3.05 3.64 -22.54
C LEU A 118 -3.42 4.99 -21.92
N TRP A 119 -2.47 5.64 -21.24
CA TRP A 119 -2.64 6.97 -20.69
C TRP A 119 -1.28 7.69 -20.51
N ASP A 120 -1.32 9.02 -20.45
CA ASP A 120 -0.17 9.90 -20.20
C ASP A 120 -0.40 10.78 -18.97
N PHE A 121 0.70 11.22 -18.33
CA PHE A 121 0.64 12.06 -17.11
C PHE A 121 -0.11 13.38 -17.30
N ASP A 122 -0.08 13.94 -18.51
CA ASP A 122 -0.73 15.23 -18.81
C ASP A 122 -2.14 15.06 -19.42
N ASP A 123 -2.62 13.83 -19.57
CA ASP A 123 -3.99 13.57 -19.96
C ASP A 123 -4.97 14.13 -18.89
N PRO A 124 -6.08 14.78 -19.30
CA PRO A 124 -7.12 15.14 -18.37
C PRO A 124 -7.84 13.88 -17.87
N ILE A 125 -8.15 13.84 -16.58
CA ILE A 125 -8.85 12.68 -15.96
C ILE A 125 -10.18 12.41 -16.67
N SER A 126 -10.88 13.45 -17.15
CA SER A 126 -12.15 13.34 -17.86
C SER A 126 -12.07 12.55 -19.18
N LYS A 127 -10.86 12.27 -19.70
CA LYS A 127 -10.65 11.35 -20.83
C LYS A 127 -11.04 9.91 -20.46
N PHE A 128 -10.84 9.52 -19.20
CA PHE A 128 -11.06 8.18 -18.67
C PHE A 128 -12.33 8.10 -17.78
N VAL A 129 -12.69 9.23 -17.18
CA VAL A 129 -13.83 9.40 -16.28
C VAL A 129 -14.71 10.54 -16.84
N PRO A 130 -15.58 10.26 -17.83
CA PRO A 130 -16.41 11.29 -18.48
C PRO A 130 -17.30 12.08 -17.51
N GLU A 131 -17.66 11.49 -16.37
CA GLU A 131 -18.43 12.09 -15.29
C GLU A 131 -17.75 13.34 -14.70
N PHE A 132 -16.42 13.45 -14.85
CA PHE A 132 -15.60 14.57 -14.37
C PHE A 132 -15.41 15.69 -15.41
N LYS A 133 -16.18 15.68 -16.50
CA LYS A 133 -16.06 16.70 -17.55
C LYS A 133 -16.42 18.11 -17.08
N ASP A 134 -17.45 18.21 -16.23
CA ASP A 134 -18.03 19.48 -15.80
C ASP A 134 -17.83 19.74 -14.29
N LEU A 135 -16.67 19.32 -13.75
CA LEU A 135 -16.30 19.53 -12.36
C LEU A 135 -16.34 21.03 -12.00
N LYS A 136 -16.75 21.31 -10.78
CA LYS A 136 -16.73 22.63 -10.16
C LYS A 136 -15.74 22.67 -9.01
N VAL A 137 -15.26 23.86 -8.71
CA VAL A 137 -14.40 24.12 -7.56
C VAL A 137 -15.10 25.07 -6.59
N MET A 138 -14.93 24.82 -5.30
CA MET A 138 -15.38 25.73 -4.26
C MET A 138 -14.42 26.92 -4.17
N THR A 139 -14.90 28.14 -4.38
CA THR A 139 -14.08 29.36 -4.36
C THR A 139 -14.24 30.18 -3.09
N SER A 140 -15.44 30.19 -2.50
CA SER A 140 -15.75 30.96 -1.29
C SER A 140 -17.03 30.48 -0.64
N TYR A 141 -17.50 31.24 0.34
CA TYR A 141 -18.85 31.11 0.94
C TYR A 141 -19.65 32.38 0.68
N ASN A 142 -20.95 32.22 0.44
CA ASN A 142 -21.88 33.35 0.39
C ASN A 142 -22.28 33.79 1.83
N ASP A 143 -23.08 34.86 1.93
CA ASP A 143 -23.51 35.40 3.22
C ASP A 143 -24.41 34.42 4.02
N ALA A 144 -24.98 33.43 3.38
CA ALA A 144 -25.74 32.34 4.02
C ALA A 144 -24.85 31.16 4.48
N GLY A 145 -23.54 31.18 4.22
CA GLY A 145 -22.59 30.12 4.55
C GLY A 145 -22.62 28.95 3.57
N GLU A 146 -23.24 29.11 2.40
CA GLU A 146 -23.27 28.10 1.35
C GLU A 146 -22.03 28.21 0.44
N MET A 147 -21.57 27.09 -0.12
CA MET A 147 -20.44 27.06 -1.05
C MET A 147 -20.75 27.83 -2.34
N VAL A 148 -19.88 28.74 -2.73
CA VAL A 148 -19.85 29.34 -4.06
C VAL A 148 -19.02 28.48 -4.97
N LEU A 149 -19.62 27.99 -6.05
CA LEU A 149 -19.02 27.05 -6.97
C LEU A 149 -18.81 27.71 -8.34
N GLU A 150 -17.61 27.52 -8.88
CA GLU A 150 -17.25 27.95 -10.22
C GLU A 150 -16.77 26.74 -11.06
N PRO A 151 -16.89 26.75 -12.38
CA PRO A 151 -16.23 25.75 -13.22
C PRO A 151 -14.72 25.79 -13.00
N VAL A 152 -14.07 24.62 -12.98
CA VAL A 152 -12.60 24.56 -12.91
C VAL A 152 -11.96 25.26 -14.10
N LYS A 153 -10.88 26.00 -13.90
CA LYS A 153 -10.16 26.73 -14.96
C LYS A 153 -9.43 25.76 -15.89
N ASN A 154 -8.81 24.72 -15.29
CA ASN A 154 -8.10 23.68 -16.02
C ASN A 154 -8.56 22.31 -15.51
N PRO A 155 -8.91 21.36 -16.38
CA PRO A 155 -9.25 20.01 -15.97
C PRO A 155 -8.11 19.38 -15.17
N PRO A 156 -8.39 18.63 -14.08
CA PRO A 156 -7.36 17.91 -13.38
C PRO A 156 -6.73 16.83 -14.27
N THR A 157 -5.40 16.67 -14.16
CA THR A 157 -4.63 15.72 -14.96
C THR A 157 -4.34 14.43 -14.19
N MET A 158 -3.92 13.37 -14.91
CA MET A 158 -3.48 12.11 -14.33
C MET A 158 -2.32 12.32 -13.35
N ARG A 159 -1.33 13.17 -13.69
CA ARG A 159 -0.24 13.54 -12.77
C ARG A 159 -0.74 14.09 -11.44
N GLN A 160 -1.72 14.99 -11.50
CA GLN A 160 -2.32 15.60 -10.30
C GLN A 160 -3.16 14.60 -9.49
N LEU A 161 -3.76 13.62 -10.17
CA LEU A 161 -4.47 12.52 -9.51
C LEU A 161 -3.49 11.63 -8.71
N LEU A 162 -2.37 11.23 -9.35
CA LEU A 162 -1.37 10.35 -8.77
C LEU A 162 -0.62 10.97 -7.57
N ASN A 163 -0.51 12.29 -7.53
CA ASN A 163 0.20 12.99 -6.45
C ASN A 163 -0.70 13.76 -5.50
N HIS A 164 -2.02 13.53 -5.51
CA HIS A 164 -3.00 14.18 -4.64
C HIS A 164 -3.10 15.72 -4.79
N SER A 165 -2.78 16.28 -5.95
CA SER A 165 -2.97 17.72 -6.22
C SER A 165 -4.13 18.03 -7.16
N ALA A 166 -5.00 17.07 -7.47
CA ALA A 166 -6.15 17.23 -8.35
C ALA A 166 -7.32 18.01 -7.74
N GLY A 167 -7.30 18.29 -6.44
CA GLY A 167 -8.32 19.11 -5.78
C GLY A 167 -9.46 18.33 -5.11
N PHE A 168 -9.50 17.00 -5.19
CA PHE A 168 -10.53 16.19 -4.54
C PHE A 168 -10.42 16.19 -3.01
N GLY A 169 -11.58 16.06 -2.32
CA GLY A 169 -11.66 15.74 -0.89
C GLY A 169 -11.56 14.23 -0.61
N TYR A 170 -11.81 13.84 0.65
CA TYR A 170 -11.82 12.42 1.04
C TYR A 170 -12.91 12.04 2.05
N GLY A 171 -13.37 13.00 2.86
CA GLY A 171 -14.31 12.75 3.95
C GLY A 171 -13.69 12.09 5.19
N LEU A 172 -12.38 11.83 5.23
CA LEU A 172 -11.70 11.18 6.36
C LEU A 172 -11.37 12.13 7.53
N GLY A 173 -11.43 13.42 7.30
CA GLY A 173 -11.12 14.44 8.31
C GLY A 173 -11.60 15.80 7.82
N GLY A 174 -11.34 16.84 8.65
CA GLY A 174 -11.76 18.20 8.32
C GLY A 174 -13.25 18.45 8.56
N SER A 175 -13.57 19.72 8.86
CA SER A 175 -14.94 20.24 9.04
C SER A 175 -15.33 21.15 7.87
N ASP A 176 -14.57 21.14 6.78
CA ASP A 176 -14.90 21.89 5.58
C ASP A 176 -16.06 21.22 4.83
N PRO A 177 -16.89 22.00 4.12
CA PRO A 177 -18.12 21.50 3.48
C PRO A 177 -17.87 20.44 2.41
N VAL A 178 -16.72 20.46 1.72
CA VAL A 178 -16.40 19.45 0.70
C VAL A 178 -16.21 18.09 1.37
N ASN A 179 -15.40 18.00 2.42
CA ASN A 179 -15.25 16.76 3.19
C ASN A 179 -16.54 16.34 3.89
N GLU A 180 -17.38 17.30 4.30
CA GLU A 180 -18.71 17.01 4.82
C GLU A 180 -19.62 16.41 3.73
N ALA A 181 -19.59 16.92 2.50
CA ALA A 181 -20.30 16.35 1.38
C ALA A 181 -19.86 14.90 1.09
N PHE A 182 -18.55 14.61 1.11
CA PHE A 182 -18.02 13.23 0.98
C PHE A 182 -18.60 12.28 2.05
N ARG A 183 -18.76 12.75 3.29
CA ARG A 183 -19.37 11.94 4.38
C ARG A 183 -20.88 11.76 4.17
N ASN A 184 -21.58 12.83 3.83
CA ASN A 184 -23.03 12.82 3.66
C ASN A 184 -23.47 11.95 2.48
N THR A 185 -22.73 11.97 1.36
CA THR A 185 -22.97 11.12 0.20
C THR A 185 -22.43 9.70 0.39
N GLN A 186 -21.77 9.42 1.53
CA GLN A 186 -21.21 8.10 1.85
C GLN A 186 -20.32 7.51 0.74
N VAL A 187 -19.46 8.34 0.12
CA VAL A 187 -18.61 7.94 -1.01
C VAL A 187 -17.85 6.65 -0.73
N LEU A 188 -17.20 6.52 0.45
CA LEU A 188 -16.42 5.33 0.82
C LEU A 188 -17.27 4.13 1.30
N ALA A 189 -18.59 4.25 1.28
CA ALA A 189 -19.54 3.18 1.52
C ALA A 189 -20.34 2.85 0.24
N SER A 190 -19.82 3.17 -0.92
CA SER A 190 -20.36 2.73 -2.21
C SER A 190 -20.20 1.21 -2.35
N ASP A 191 -21.11 0.59 -3.10
CA ASP A 191 -21.08 -0.86 -3.32
C ASP A 191 -19.99 -1.24 -4.32
N ASP A 192 -19.73 -0.36 -5.31
CA ASP A 192 -18.74 -0.56 -6.37
C ASP A 192 -18.07 0.76 -6.77
N LEU A 193 -17.07 0.65 -7.69
CA LEU A 193 -16.32 1.80 -8.17
C LEU A 193 -17.15 2.70 -9.10
N ASP A 194 -18.11 2.18 -9.85
CA ASP A 194 -19.00 2.98 -10.70
C ASP A 194 -19.87 3.91 -9.82
N THR A 195 -20.52 3.35 -8.81
CA THR A 195 -21.29 4.12 -7.80
C THR A 195 -20.42 5.15 -7.06
N LEU A 196 -19.16 4.78 -6.76
CA LEU A 196 -18.22 5.71 -6.12
C LEU A 196 -17.96 6.91 -7.03
N ILE A 197 -17.70 6.71 -8.31
CA ILE A 197 -17.45 7.77 -9.28
C ILE A 197 -18.67 8.68 -9.44
N GLU A 198 -19.87 8.12 -9.57
CA GLU A 198 -21.11 8.89 -9.65
C GLU A 198 -21.26 9.84 -8.44
N ARG A 199 -21.02 9.33 -7.23
CA ARG A 199 -21.07 10.14 -6.00
C ARG A 199 -19.98 11.21 -5.94
N VAL A 200 -18.75 10.88 -6.37
CA VAL A 200 -17.65 11.86 -6.40
C VAL A 200 -17.91 12.96 -7.39
N ALA A 201 -18.53 12.68 -8.54
CA ALA A 201 -18.83 13.66 -9.59
C ALA A 201 -19.80 14.77 -9.12
N GLU A 202 -20.64 14.49 -8.12
CA GLU A 202 -21.57 15.48 -7.55
C GLU A 202 -20.90 16.44 -6.55
N ILE A 203 -19.67 16.14 -6.10
CA ILE A 203 -18.97 16.89 -5.06
C ILE A 203 -17.96 17.85 -5.71
N PRO A 204 -17.94 19.15 -5.35
CA PRO A 204 -16.96 20.08 -5.90
C PRO A 204 -15.55 19.79 -5.42
N LEU A 205 -14.56 20.23 -6.19
CA LEU A 205 -13.17 20.24 -5.76
C LEU A 205 -12.96 21.26 -4.62
N MET A 206 -12.02 20.98 -3.74
CA MET A 206 -11.64 21.85 -2.61
C MET A 206 -10.83 23.07 -3.06
N PHE A 207 -10.12 22.97 -4.18
CA PHE A 207 -9.25 23.99 -4.77
C PHE A 207 -9.00 23.67 -6.24
N GLU A 208 -8.51 24.66 -6.98
CA GLU A 208 -8.12 24.47 -8.38
C GLU A 208 -7.03 23.40 -8.51
N PRO A 209 -7.12 22.49 -9.50
CA PRO A 209 -6.12 21.47 -9.75
C PRO A 209 -4.70 22.06 -9.85
N GLY A 210 -3.79 21.53 -9.05
CA GLY A 210 -2.39 21.94 -9.00
C GLY A 210 -2.11 23.14 -8.09
N GLU A 211 -3.06 23.67 -7.33
CA GLU A 211 -2.83 24.78 -6.37
C GLU A 211 -2.40 24.30 -4.98
N ALA A 212 -2.83 23.11 -4.59
CA ALA A 212 -2.50 22.56 -3.28
C ALA A 212 -2.34 21.01 -3.34
N TRP A 213 -1.71 20.49 -2.32
CA TRP A 213 -1.71 19.05 -2.02
C TRP A 213 -2.76 18.76 -0.94
N TYR A 214 -3.59 17.78 -1.16
CA TYR A 214 -4.54 17.30 -0.17
C TYR A 214 -4.77 15.80 -0.32
N TYR A 215 -4.54 15.03 0.74
CA TYR A 215 -4.78 13.59 0.77
C TYR A 215 -6.24 13.26 0.50
N SER A 216 -6.53 12.57 -0.59
CA SER A 216 -7.85 12.56 -1.21
C SER A 216 -8.30 11.17 -1.66
N VAL A 217 -9.53 11.09 -2.15
CA VAL A 217 -10.14 9.91 -2.81
C VAL A 217 -9.45 9.54 -4.13
N ALA A 218 -8.43 10.28 -4.54
CA ALA A 218 -7.75 10.14 -5.83
C ALA A 218 -7.37 8.69 -6.19
N VAL A 219 -6.98 7.88 -5.22
CA VAL A 219 -6.52 6.51 -5.52
C VAL A 219 -7.68 5.52 -5.68
N ASP A 220 -8.86 5.82 -5.15
CA ASP A 220 -10.08 5.10 -5.50
C ASP A 220 -10.49 5.40 -6.96
N ILE A 221 -10.33 6.66 -7.40
CA ILE A 221 -10.51 7.06 -8.81
C ILE A 221 -9.49 6.36 -9.72
N GLN A 222 -8.24 6.19 -9.28
CA GLN A 222 -7.22 5.43 -10.01
C GLN A 222 -7.65 3.96 -10.19
N GLY A 223 -8.18 3.31 -9.14
CA GLY A 223 -8.72 1.94 -9.24
C GLY A 223 -9.83 1.83 -10.29
N TYR A 224 -10.73 2.81 -10.35
CA TYR A 224 -11.75 2.90 -11.40
C TYR A 224 -11.13 3.03 -12.80
N ILE A 225 -10.09 3.87 -12.96
CA ILE A 225 -9.41 4.04 -14.24
C ILE A 225 -8.74 2.74 -14.67
N VAL A 226 -8.14 1.97 -13.73
CA VAL A 226 -7.61 0.63 -14.04
C VAL A 226 -8.71 -0.28 -14.56
N GLN A 227 -9.89 -0.33 -13.89
CA GLN A 227 -11.04 -1.11 -14.34
C GLN A 227 -11.48 -0.72 -15.75
N ARG A 228 -11.59 0.57 -16.02
CA ARG A 228 -12.03 1.10 -17.33
C ARG A 228 -11.06 0.81 -18.46
N LEU A 229 -9.77 0.94 -18.23
CA LEU A 229 -8.74 0.75 -19.24
C LEU A 229 -8.45 -0.72 -19.52
N SER A 230 -8.53 -1.57 -18.50
CA SER A 230 -8.28 -3.01 -18.65
C SER A 230 -9.50 -3.79 -19.14
N GLY A 231 -10.71 -3.31 -18.87
CA GLY A 231 -11.96 -4.05 -19.11
C GLY A 231 -12.21 -5.21 -18.13
N MET A 232 -11.44 -5.28 -17.04
CA MET A 232 -11.55 -6.26 -15.95
C MET A 232 -12.09 -5.54 -14.70
N THR A 233 -12.61 -6.27 -13.69
CA THR A 233 -12.76 -5.64 -12.38
C THR A 233 -11.39 -5.24 -11.83
N PHE A 234 -11.36 -4.29 -10.91
CA PHE A 234 -10.08 -3.84 -10.37
C PHE A 234 -9.36 -4.97 -9.62
N GLY A 235 -10.11 -5.77 -8.85
CA GLY A 235 -9.57 -6.94 -8.15
C GLY A 235 -9.02 -8.00 -9.09
N GLU A 236 -9.75 -8.32 -10.19
CA GLU A 236 -9.26 -9.25 -11.20
C GLU A 236 -7.97 -8.77 -11.87
N PHE A 237 -7.87 -7.47 -12.14
CA PHE A 237 -6.64 -6.91 -12.70
C PHE A 237 -5.46 -7.08 -11.76
N LEU A 238 -5.63 -6.74 -10.48
CA LEU A 238 -4.58 -6.89 -9.47
C LEU A 238 -4.16 -8.35 -9.30
N GLU A 239 -5.13 -9.27 -9.21
CA GLU A 239 -4.88 -10.70 -9.06
C GLU A 239 -4.04 -11.26 -10.22
N GLN A 240 -4.44 -10.95 -11.46
CA GLN A 240 -3.80 -11.53 -12.64
C GLN A 240 -2.44 -10.90 -12.96
N ASN A 241 -2.28 -9.60 -12.71
CA ASN A 241 -1.11 -8.86 -13.19
C ASN A 241 -0.08 -8.55 -12.09
N ILE A 242 -0.46 -8.62 -10.82
CA ILE A 242 0.42 -8.31 -9.69
C ILE A 242 0.49 -9.48 -8.71
N PHE A 243 -0.65 -9.94 -8.15
CA PHE A 243 -0.63 -10.87 -7.04
C PHE A 243 -0.20 -12.28 -7.47
N THR A 244 -0.78 -12.83 -8.53
CA THR A 244 -0.39 -14.15 -9.06
C THR A 244 1.08 -14.18 -9.52
N PRO A 245 1.56 -13.21 -10.34
CA PRO A 245 2.97 -13.19 -10.73
C PRO A 245 3.97 -13.06 -9.58
N LEU A 246 3.57 -12.35 -8.51
CA LEU A 246 4.39 -12.16 -7.32
C LEU A 246 4.15 -13.22 -6.23
N ASP A 247 3.31 -14.24 -6.47
CA ASP A 247 2.92 -15.26 -5.48
C ASP A 247 2.38 -14.64 -4.16
N MET A 248 1.56 -13.58 -4.28
CA MET A 248 0.93 -12.87 -3.17
C MET A 248 -0.45 -13.47 -2.88
N THR A 249 -0.49 -14.70 -2.40
CA THR A 249 -1.70 -15.52 -2.30
C THR A 249 -2.68 -15.09 -1.22
N ASP A 250 -2.25 -14.25 -0.29
CA ASP A 250 -3.04 -13.73 0.84
C ASP A 250 -3.60 -12.31 0.58
N THR A 251 -3.19 -11.66 -0.53
CA THR A 251 -3.54 -10.26 -0.80
C THR A 251 -4.79 -10.16 -1.68
N ARG A 252 -5.84 -9.51 -1.16
CA ARG A 252 -7.13 -9.35 -1.87
C ARG A 252 -8.02 -8.32 -1.16
N PHE A 253 -9.21 -8.04 -1.73
CA PHE A 253 -10.15 -7.08 -1.14
C PHE A 253 -11.00 -7.63 0.00
N PHE A 254 -11.06 -8.94 0.20
CA PHE A 254 -11.83 -9.57 1.27
C PHE A 254 -11.10 -10.76 1.87
N VAL A 255 -11.47 -11.18 3.07
CA VAL A 255 -10.92 -12.35 3.75
C VAL A 255 -11.75 -13.57 3.40
N GLN A 256 -11.11 -14.61 2.85
CA GLN A 256 -11.80 -15.86 2.53
C GLN A 256 -12.29 -16.57 3.80
N PRO A 257 -13.39 -17.33 3.74
CA PRO A 257 -13.94 -18.01 4.92
C PRO A 257 -12.93 -18.88 5.68
N GLN A 258 -12.04 -19.59 4.97
CA GLN A 258 -11.00 -20.43 5.57
C GLN A 258 -9.90 -19.65 6.27
N ASP A 259 -9.71 -18.36 5.93
CA ASP A 259 -8.64 -17.50 6.44
C ASP A 259 -9.07 -16.61 7.62
N GLN A 260 -10.35 -16.65 8.01
CA GLN A 260 -10.88 -15.78 9.07
C GLN A 260 -10.15 -15.94 10.41
N GLN A 261 -9.62 -17.15 10.70
CA GLN A 261 -8.86 -17.40 11.93
C GLN A 261 -7.51 -16.65 11.94
N ARG A 262 -6.97 -16.34 10.77
CA ARG A 262 -5.72 -15.58 10.59
C ARG A 262 -5.95 -14.06 10.63
N PHE A 263 -7.21 -13.61 10.52
CA PHE A 263 -7.53 -12.19 10.40
C PHE A 263 -7.42 -11.49 11.75
N THR A 264 -6.60 -10.45 11.78
CA THR A 264 -6.32 -9.65 12.97
C THR A 264 -7.46 -8.68 13.28
N GLU A 265 -7.62 -8.33 14.56
CA GLU A 265 -8.61 -7.34 14.98
C GLU A 265 -7.99 -6.02 15.36
N VAL A 266 -8.73 -4.93 15.05
CA VAL A 266 -8.28 -3.57 15.37
C VAL A 266 -8.46 -3.33 16.86
N HIS A 267 -7.47 -2.69 17.48
CA HIS A 267 -7.50 -2.32 18.90
C HIS A 267 -7.13 -0.85 19.11
N ASN A 268 -7.37 -0.36 20.31
CA ASN A 268 -6.92 0.95 20.80
C ASN A 268 -6.65 0.90 22.30
N TRP A 269 -5.99 1.94 22.80
CA TRP A 269 -5.86 2.15 24.23
C TRP A 269 -7.19 2.66 24.83
N ASP A 270 -7.63 2.05 25.91
CA ASP A 270 -8.77 2.49 26.72
C ASP A 270 -8.23 3.23 27.95
N GLU A 271 -8.45 4.55 27.99
CA GLU A 271 -7.93 5.42 29.06
C GLU A 271 -8.58 5.13 30.40
N GLU A 272 -9.86 4.72 30.42
CA GLU A 272 -10.57 4.43 31.70
C GLU A 272 -10.08 3.11 32.29
N ARG A 273 -9.89 2.09 31.41
CA ARG A 273 -9.44 0.77 31.85
C ARG A 273 -7.93 0.62 31.91
N GLN A 274 -7.17 1.61 31.44
CA GLN A 274 -5.70 1.61 31.37
C GLN A 274 -5.14 0.34 30.70
N ARG A 275 -5.74 -0.05 29.58
CA ARG A 275 -5.34 -1.24 28.81
C ARG A 275 -5.75 -1.15 27.34
N LEU A 276 -5.17 -2.01 26.52
CA LEU A 276 -5.64 -2.24 25.17
C LEU A 276 -6.98 -2.97 25.16
N VAL A 277 -7.87 -2.55 24.26
CA VAL A 277 -9.17 -3.18 24.01
C VAL A 277 -9.39 -3.38 22.52
N GLN A 278 -10.04 -4.47 22.15
CA GLN A 278 -10.48 -4.70 20.79
C GLN A 278 -11.59 -3.71 20.43
N ARG A 279 -11.50 -3.14 19.24
CA ARG A 279 -12.53 -2.20 18.77
C ARG A 279 -13.72 -2.96 18.20
N PRO A 280 -14.95 -2.47 18.39
CA PRO A 280 -16.10 -2.97 17.68
C PRO A 280 -15.91 -2.86 16.16
N HIS A 281 -16.43 -3.82 15.43
CA HIS A 281 -16.49 -3.73 13.97
C HIS A 281 -17.26 -2.49 13.52
N ARG A 282 -16.76 -1.82 12.50
CA ARG A 282 -17.47 -0.70 11.89
C ARG A 282 -18.68 -1.21 11.13
N THR A 283 -19.80 -0.55 11.32
CA THR A 283 -21.06 -0.85 10.61
C THR A 283 -21.39 0.16 9.52
N ASP A 284 -20.60 1.24 9.43
CA ASP A 284 -20.75 2.31 8.45
C ASP A 284 -19.93 2.09 7.16
N ARG A 285 -19.34 0.90 7.01
CA ARG A 285 -18.59 0.47 5.83
C ARG A 285 -18.79 -1.04 5.60
N PRO A 286 -18.67 -1.49 4.34
CA PRO A 286 -18.70 -2.92 4.02
C PRO A 286 -17.66 -3.71 4.82
N SER A 287 -18.07 -4.89 5.27
CA SER A 287 -17.19 -5.81 6.00
C SER A 287 -16.06 -6.33 5.11
N TYR A 288 -14.89 -6.57 5.68
CA TYR A 288 -13.82 -7.30 5.00
C TYR A 288 -14.12 -8.80 4.82
N LEU A 289 -15.22 -9.30 5.40
CA LEU A 289 -15.71 -10.68 5.18
C LEU A 289 -16.72 -10.77 4.04
N ASP A 290 -17.08 -9.64 3.45
CA ASP A 290 -18.03 -9.57 2.32
C ASP A 290 -17.24 -9.60 1.01
N PRO A 291 -17.43 -10.62 0.16
CA PRO A 291 -16.74 -10.71 -1.13
C PRO A 291 -17.18 -9.63 -2.13
N ASP A 292 -18.39 -9.10 -1.97
CA ASP A 292 -18.98 -8.10 -2.88
C ASP A 292 -18.70 -6.65 -2.42
N ARG A 293 -17.80 -6.48 -1.44
CA ARG A 293 -17.45 -5.15 -0.94
C ARG A 293 -16.72 -4.32 -2.00
N LEU A 294 -16.84 -2.98 -1.88
CA LEU A 294 -16.09 -2.03 -2.73
C LEU A 294 -14.60 -2.38 -2.83
N GLU A 295 -14.10 -2.55 -4.04
CA GLU A 295 -12.69 -2.72 -4.36
C GLU A 295 -11.95 -1.37 -4.31
N SER A 296 -11.86 -0.79 -3.10
CA SER A 296 -11.29 0.54 -2.87
C SER A 296 -9.78 0.54 -3.16
N GLY A 297 -9.37 1.25 -4.21
CA GLY A 297 -7.94 1.48 -4.52
C GLY A 297 -7.23 2.32 -3.46
N GLY A 298 -7.98 3.12 -2.71
CA GLY A 298 -7.45 3.95 -1.64
C GLY A 298 -7.22 3.22 -0.31
N GLY A 299 -7.78 1.99 -0.11
CA GLY A 299 -7.64 1.36 1.20
C GLY A 299 -8.34 0.02 1.40
N GLY A 300 -8.69 -0.69 0.34
CA GLY A 300 -9.54 -1.87 0.42
C GLY A 300 -8.85 -3.20 0.69
N LEU A 301 -7.55 -3.31 0.48
CA LEU A 301 -6.85 -4.61 0.54
C LEU A 301 -6.63 -5.11 1.98
N VAL A 302 -6.67 -6.42 2.10
CA VAL A 302 -6.02 -7.20 3.16
C VAL A 302 -4.77 -7.85 2.59
N SER A 303 -3.76 -8.08 3.44
CA SER A 303 -2.52 -8.75 3.04
C SER A 303 -1.85 -9.40 4.25
N SER A 304 -0.93 -10.33 4.01
CA SER A 304 0.04 -10.80 4.99
C SER A 304 1.31 -9.95 4.93
N THR A 305 2.14 -10.05 5.97
CA THR A 305 3.46 -9.40 5.96
C THR A 305 4.36 -9.99 4.88
N HIS A 306 4.28 -11.30 4.67
CA HIS A 306 5.02 -12.01 3.62
C HIS A 306 4.69 -11.48 2.22
N ASP A 307 3.42 -11.43 1.86
CA ASP A 307 2.99 -10.97 0.53
C ASP A 307 3.41 -9.53 0.27
N TYR A 308 3.19 -8.65 1.25
CA TYR A 308 3.56 -7.25 1.08
C TYR A 308 5.08 -7.07 1.01
N ALA A 309 5.86 -7.91 1.70
CA ALA A 309 7.32 -7.92 1.58
C ALA A 309 7.78 -8.34 0.17
N ARG A 310 7.11 -9.29 -0.49
CA ARG A 310 7.36 -9.65 -1.89
C ARG A 310 7.09 -8.46 -2.83
N PHE A 311 6.00 -7.73 -2.60
CA PHE A 311 5.72 -6.49 -3.32
C PHE A 311 6.82 -5.43 -3.11
N LEU A 312 7.30 -5.25 -1.88
CA LEU A 312 8.40 -4.31 -1.62
C LEU A 312 9.72 -4.76 -2.26
N GLN A 313 10.05 -6.05 -2.20
CA GLN A 313 11.26 -6.57 -2.85
C GLN A 313 11.21 -6.40 -4.37
N MET A 314 10.05 -6.61 -4.99
CA MET A 314 9.85 -6.30 -6.42
C MET A 314 10.20 -4.84 -6.72
N LEU A 315 9.78 -3.90 -5.88
CA LEU A 315 10.10 -2.47 -6.04
C LEU A 315 11.58 -2.17 -5.78
N VAL A 316 12.22 -2.81 -4.78
CA VAL A 316 13.68 -2.72 -4.54
C VAL A 316 14.44 -3.19 -5.77
N ASN A 317 14.02 -4.28 -6.38
CA ASN A 317 14.62 -4.85 -7.59
C ASN A 317 14.20 -4.13 -8.88
N GLU A 318 13.76 -2.87 -8.76
CA GLU A 318 13.38 -2.05 -9.93
C GLU A 318 12.32 -2.71 -10.83
N GLY A 319 11.30 -3.32 -10.21
CA GLY A 319 10.10 -3.82 -10.87
C GLY A 319 10.10 -5.31 -11.20
N GLU A 320 11.02 -6.11 -10.66
CA GLU A 320 11.12 -7.56 -10.93
C GLU A 320 11.32 -8.39 -9.66
N LEU A 321 10.66 -9.54 -9.57
CA LEU A 321 10.91 -10.54 -8.53
C LEU A 321 10.69 -11.94 -9.10
N ASP A 322 11.55 -12.90 -8.75
CA ASP A 322 11.45 -14.33 -9.16
C ASP A 322 11.19 -14.52 -10.67
N SER A 323 11.82 -13.69 -11.51
CA SER A 323 11.64 -13.66 -12.97
C SER A 323 10.31 -13.05 -13.45
N ALA A 324 9.44 -12.60 -12.55
CA ALA A 324 8.23 -11.86 -12.89
C ALA A 324 8.54 -10.36 -12.97
N ARG A 325 8.49 -9.78 -14.19
CA ARG A 325 8.61 -8.34 -14.35
C ARG A 325 7.24 -7.69 -14.32
N ILE A 326 7.03 -6.86 -13.33
CA ILE A 326 5.78 -6.12 -13.11
C ILE A 326 5.86 -4.73 -13.72
N LEU A 327 6.99 -4.05 -13.55
CA LEU A 327 7.27 -2.72 -14.10
C LEU A 327 8.68 -2.64 -14.67
N SER A 328 8.90 -1.70 -15.57
CA SER A 328 10.25 -1.31 -15.98
C SER A 328 10.98 -0.55 -14.87
N PRO A 329 12.32 -0.55 -14.84
CA PRO A 329 13.10 0.27 -13.92
C PRO A 329 12.75 1.76 -14.00
N GLU A 330 12.43 2.25 -15.20
CA GLU A 330 12.05 3.65 -15.43
C GLU A 330 10.74 3.99 -14.71
N SER A 331 9.73 3.13 -14.79
CA SER A 331 8.44 3.33 -14.12
C SER A 331 8.59 3.35 -12.59
N VAL A 332 9.40 2.44 -12.02
CA VAL A 332 9.71 2.46 -10.59
C VAL A 332 10.42 3.76 -10.20
N ARG A 333 11.37 4.22 -11.02
CA ARG A 333 12.07 5.49 -10.80
C ARG A 333 11.10 6.68 -10.84
N ILE A 334 10.18 6.72 -11.81
CA ILE A 334 9.13 7.74 -11.88
C ILE A 334 8.28 7.72 -10.62
N MET A 335 7.82 6.55 -10.18
CA MET A 335 6.96 6.41 -9.00
C MET A 335 7.60 6.99 -7.73
N ARG A 336 8.90 6.76 -7.51
CA ARG A 336 9.65 7.23 -6.34
C ARG A 336 10.31 8.62 -6.50
N THR A 337 9.94 9.36 -7.54
CA THR A 337 10.44 10.73 -7.78
C THR A 337 9.40 11.74 -7.31
N ASN A 338 9.85 12.75 -6.54
CA ASN A 338 8.95 13.84 -6.15
C ASN A 338 8.41 14.58 -7.37
N SER A 339 7.09 14.55 -7.52
CA SER A 339 6.37 15.21 -8.62
C SER A 339 5.62 16.47 -8.19
N LEU A 340 5.71 16.85 -6.91
CA LEU A 340 5.13 18.08 -6.39
C LEU A 340 6.02 19.29 -6.74
N ARG A 341 5.38 20.40 -7.08
CA ARG A 341 6.08 21.68 -7.26
C ARG A 341 6.46 22.28 -5.91
N ASP A 342 7.60 22.93 -5.81
CA ASP A 342 8.12 23.51 -4.57
C ASP A 342 7.19 24.56 -3.92
N GLU A 343 6.33 25.18 -4.73
CA GLU A 343 5.43 26.26 -4.30
C GLU A 343 4.03 25.77 -3.89
N LEU A 344 3.80 24.46 -3.89
CA LEU A 344 2.48 23.89 -3.60
C LEU A 344 2.08 24.14 -2.14
N ASN A 345 0.87 24.65 -1.94
CA ASN A 345 0.30 24.79 -0.62
C ASN A 345 -0.11 23.42 -0.06
N LEU A 346 0.56 23.02 1.01
CA LEU A 346 0.39 21.70 1.62
C LEU A 346 -0.71 21.76 2.68
N ARG A 347 -1.96 21.61 2.26
CA ARG A 347 -3.13 21.62 3.13
C ARG A 347 -3.44 20.22 3.64
N GLY A 348 -3.74 20.12 4.93
CA GLY A 348 -4.39 18.92 5.50
C GLY A 348 -3.55 17.66 5.47
N SER A 349 -2.21 17.76 5.46
CA SER A 349 -1.35 16.59 5.57
C SER A 349 -1.15 16.19 7.03
N PRO A 350 -1.77 15.09 7.51
CA PRO A 350 -1.34 14.45 8.75
C PRO A 350 -0.06 13.65 8.54
N THR A 351 0.41 13.55 7.30
CA THR A 351 1.60 12.81 6.88
C THR A 351 2.70 13.77 6.48
N SER A 352 3.90 13.23 6.40
CA SER A 352 5.14 13.93 6.11
C SER A 352 5.27 14.54 4.70
N ALA A 353 4.35 14.25 3.77
CA ALA A 353 4.30 14.98 2.50
C ALA A 353 4.13 16.47 2.77
N GLY A 354 5.15 17.26 2.47
CA GLY A 354 5.18 18.69 2.78
C GLY A 354 5.98 19.10 3.99
N GLN A 355 6.56 18.18 4.71
CA GLN A 355 7.63 18.51 5.63
C GLN A 355 8.88 18.91 4.83
N PRO A 356 9.75 19.77 5.36
CA PRO A 356 11.00 20.13 4.69
C PRO A 356 11.75 18.87 4.22
N GLY A 357 12.20 18.86 2.97
CA GLY A 357 12.94 17.74 2.39
C GLY A 357 12.12 16.52 1.98
N GLN A 358 10.79 16.60 2.06
CA GLN A 358 9.90 15.54 1.66
C GLN A 358 8.94 15.99 0.54
N GLY A 359 8.48 15.03 -0.26
CA GLY A 359 7.60 15.25 -1.37
C GLY A 359 6.66 14.05 -1.59
N PHE A 360 6.07 13.97 -2.77
CA PHE A 360 5.17 12.90 -3.14
C PHE A 360 5.38 12.49 -4.60
N GLY A 361 5.49 11.19 -4.84
CA GLY A 361 5.60 10.60 -6.16
C GLY A 361 4.25 10.05 -6.64
N VAL A 362 4.26 8.85 -7.18
CA VAL A 362 3.04 8.11 -7.53
C VAL A 362 2.65 7.25 -6.33
N ASP A 363 1.68 7.76 -5.56
CA ASP A 363 1.10 7.11 -4.37
C ASP A 363 2.10 6.77 -3.23
N PHE A 364 3.28 7.39 -3.24
CA PHE A 364 4.29 7.34 -2.20
C PHE A 364 4.68 8.73 -1.70
N ALA A 365 4.94 8.86 -0.41
CA ALA A 365 5.76 9.94 0.10
C ALA A 365 7.24 9.64 -0.18
N VAL A 366 8.01 10.68 -0.49
CA VAL A 366 9.41 10.56 -0.90
C VAL A 366 10.29 11.50 -0.07
N ILE A 367 11.41 11.00 0.45
CA ILE A 367 12.48 11.85 1.03
C ILE A 367 13.35 12.34 -0.12
N SER A 368 13.16 13.58 -0.54
CA SER A 368 13.93 14.20 -1.62
C SER A 368 15.22 14.85 -1.15
N ASP A 369 15.26 15.34 0.10
CA ASP A 369 16.44 15.95 0.74
C ASP A 369 16.51 15.48 2.21
N PRO A 370 17.31 14.43 2.50
CA PRO A 370 17.44 13.88 3.85
C PRO A 370 17.92 14.90 4.90
N SER A 371 18.74 15.86 4.50
CA SER A 371 19.27 16.86 5.43
C SER A 371 18.18 17.81 5.92
N LYS A 372 17.28 18.23 5.02
CA LYS A 372 16.11 19.04 5.38
C LYS A 372 15.03 18.22 6.10
N ALA A 373 14.90 16.94 5.75
CA ALA A 373 13.97 16.03 6.41
C ALA A 373 14.43 15.62 7.82
N ASN A 374 15.66 15.93 8.20
CA ASN A 374 16.30 15.44 9.43
C ASN A 374 16.15 13.93 9.59
N SER A 375 16.44 13.21 8.51
CA SER A 375 16.30 11.75 8.42
C SER A 375 17.66 11.09 8.18
N PRO A 376 17.94 9.92 8.81
CA PRO A 376 19.11 9.12 8.48
C PRO A 376 18.96 8.37 7.15
N GLN A 377 17.76 8.31 6.60
CA GLN A 377 17.43 7.58 5.37
C GLN A 377 18.00 8.29 4.14
N GLY A 378 18.34 7.54 3.11
CA GLY A 378 18.91 8.06 1.87
C GLY A 378 17.94 8.91 1.05
N ALA A 379 18.49 9.73 0.15
CA ALA A 379 17.69 10.46 -0.81
C ALA A 379 16.96 9.50 -1.76
N GLY A 380 15.68 9.77 -2.02
CA GLY A 380 14.83 8.89 -2.80
C GLY A 380 14.19 7.74 -1.99
N THR A 381 14.38 7.69 -0.66
CA THR A 381 13.59 6.82 0.20
C THR A 381 12.11 7.13 0.02
N TYR A 382 11.30 6.11 -0.18
CA TYR A 382 9.86 6.23 -0.35
C TYR A 382 9.11 5.31 0.61
N TYR A 383 7.94 5.75 1.03
CA TYR A 383 7.25 5.11 2.13
C TYR A 383 5.76 5.44 2.15
N TRP A 384 4.99 4.61 2.83
CA TRP A 384 3.61 4.90 3.18
C TRP A 384 3.16 4.14 4.42
N SER A 385 1.86 4.31 4.77
CA SER A 385 1.30 3.66 5.95
C SER A 385 -0.21 3.48 5.86
N GLY A 386 -0.75 2.53 6.62
CA GLY A 386 -2.17 2.27 6.76
C GLY A 386 -2.80 2.93 7.98
N ALA A 387 -4.10 3.18 7.93
CA ALA A 387 -4.87 3.84 9.01
C ALA A 387 -4.89 3.05 10.32
N ALA A 388 -4.62 1.75 10.29
CA ALA A 388 -4.49 0.91 11.49
C ALA A 388 -3.03 0.70 11.92
N GLY A 389 -2.12 1.56 11.47
CA GLY A 389 -0.75 1.61 11.96
C GLY A 389 0.25 0.78 11.19
N THR A 390 -0.15 -0.02 10.21
CA THR A 390 0.78 -0.69 9.29
C THR A 390 1.68 0.34 8.60
N TRP A 391 2.93 0.02 8.33
CA TRP A 391 3.86 0.94 7.64
C TRP A 391 4.95 0.18 6.90
N PHE A 392 5.53 0.84 5.92
CA PHE A 392 6.78 0.43 5.29
C PHE A 392 7.60 1.63 4.86
N TRP A 393 8.87 1.41 4.60
CA TRP A 393 9.73 2.28 3.82
C TRP A 393 10.70 1.44 3.00
N ILE A 394 11.13 1.99 1.85
CA ILE A 394 12.18 1.45 0.99
C ILE A 394 13.26 2.52 0.85
N ASP A 395 14.49 2.17 1.16
CA ASP A 395 15.66 3.01 0.91
C ASP A 395 16.47 2.46 -0.26
N PRO A 396 16.38 3.09 -1.43
CA PRO A 396 17.09 2.61 -2.62
C PRO A 396 18.60 2.87 -2.58
N THR A 397 19.10 3.67 -1.63
CA THR A 397 20.55 3.89 -1.48
C THR A 397 21.22 2.77 -0.71
N GLU A 398 20.43 2.01 0.04
CA GLU A 398 20.86 0.88 0.86
C GLU A 398 20.33 -0.47 0.36
N ASP A 399 19.61 -0.51 -0.76
CA ASP A 399 18.86 -1.68 -1.25
C ASP A 399 18.08 -2.37 -0.12
N MET A 400 17.36 -1.58 0.67
CA MET A 400 16.79 -1.99 1.94
C MET A 400 15.32 -1.60 2.07
N PHE A 401 14.53 -2.47 2.73
CA PHE A 401 13.20 -2.09 3.19
C PHE A 401 12.89 -2.61 4.59
N LEU A 402 12.01 -1.91 5.27
CA LEU A 402 11.33 -2.37 6.49
C LEU A 402 9.83 -2.36 6.26
N ILE A 403 9.15 -3.38 6.74
CA ILE A 403 7.69 -3.40 6.90
C ILE A 403 7.34 -3.76 8.35
N GLY A 404 6.35 -3.08 8.91
CA GLY A 404 5.77 -3.42 10.19
C GLY A 404 4.24 -3.46 10.10
N MET A 405 3.66 -4.56 10.53
CA MET A 405 2.23 -4.82 10.48
C MET A 405 1.64 -4.88 11.89
N ILE A 406 0.73 -3.94 12.17
CA ILE A 406 -0.07 -3.88 13.41
C ILE A 406 -1.53 -3.57 13.05
N GLN A 407 -2.44 -3.67 14.01
CA GLN A 407 -3.84 -3.26 13.86
C GLN A 407 -4.27 -2.39 15.03
N ALA A 408 -3.73 -1.17 15.07
CA ALA A 408 -4.03 -0.17 16.10
C ALA A 408 -4.65 1.09 15.47
N GLN A 409 -5.81 1.53 15.98
CA GLN A 409 -6.48 2.73 15.48
C GLN A 409 -7.21 3.46 16.61
N GLY A 410 -6.92 4.73 16.80
CA GLY A 410 -7.50 5.57 17.86
C GLY A 410 -6.46 5.94 18.92
N PRO A 411 -6.86 6.18 20.18
CA PRO A 411 -5.93 6.52 21.23
C PRO A 411 -4.83 5.48 21.43
N THR A 412 -3.61 5.96 21.70
CA THR A 412 -2.44 5.16 22.07
C THR A 412 -2.15 5.31 23.56
N ARG A 413 -1.40 4.38 24.14
CA ARG A 413 -0.97 4.49 25.55
C ARG A 413 -0.20 5.81 25.74
N PRO A 414 -0.49 6.57 26.83
CA PRO A 414 0.27 7.77 27.14
C PRO A 414 1.76 7.48 27.30
N GLY A 415 2.59 8.23 26.57
CA GLY A 415 4.04 8.03 26.56
C GLY A 415 4.55 6.91 25.65
N ALA A 416 3.67 6.27 24.87
CA ALA A 416 4.08 5.30 23.84
C ALA A 416 5.05 5.94 22.84
N PRO A 417 6.17 5.27 22.51
CA PRO A 417 7.13 5.81 21.55
C PRO A 417 6.57 5.74 20.11
N ASN A 418 7.10 6.57 19.23
CA ASN A 418 6.86 6.39 17.79
C ASN A 418 7.69 5.19 17.31
N MET A 419 7.05 4.01 17.19
CA MET A 419 7.70 2.76 16.83
C MET A 419 8.41 2.80 15.48
N ARG A 420 7.91 3.60 14.53
CA ARG A 420 8.52 3.77 13.20
C ARG A 420 9.88 4.46 13.32
N ASN A 421 9.97 5.51 14.15
CA ASN A 421 11.22 6.19 14.42
C ASN A 421 12.18 5.32 15.21
N VAL A 422 11.68 4.58 16.21
CA VAL A 422 12.50 3.64 17.00
C VAL A 422 13.14 2.60 16.08
N ALA A 423 12.35 1.95 15.23
CA ALA A 423 12.87 0.96 14.27
C ALA A 423 13.90 1.57 13.33
N ARG A 424 13.55 2.70 12.68
CA ARG A 424 14.43 3.42 11.76
C ARG A 424 15.78 3.76 12.41
N ASP A 425 15.75 4.39 13.56
CA ASP A 425 16.97 4.89 14.20
C ASP A 425 17.91 3.73 14.63
N ILE A 426 17.34 2.61 15.08
CA ILE A 426 18.12 1.42 15.39
C ILE A 426 18.73 0.80 14.13
N ILE A 427 17.95 0.67 13.06
CA ILE A 427 18.41 0.07 11.80
C ILE A 427 19.58 0.86 11.24
N TYR A 428 19.44 2.18 11.09
CA TYR A 428 20.50 3.03 10.52
C TYR A 428 21.73 3.13 11.44
N ALA A 429 21.58 3.05 12.76
CA ALA A 429 22.71 2.93 13.68
C ALA A 429 23.42 1.57 13.62
N SER A 430 22.81 0.57 13.00
CA SER A 430 23.33 -0.80 12.88
C SER A 430 23.98 -1.10 11.53
N LEU A 431 23.91 -0.16 10.60
CA LEU A 431 24.61 -0.26 9.32
C LEU A 431 26.14 -0.12 9.52
N PRO A 432 26.96 -0.81 8.73
CA PRO A 432 28.41 -0.61 8.71
C PRO A 432 28.76 0.85 8.42
N GLN A 433 29.75 1.38 9.15
CA GLN A 433 30.26 2.72 8.94
C GLN A 433 31.25 2.79 7.76
#